data_e3eeca80a5b703f3e0d14de5213d626f
#
_entry.id   e3eeca80a5b703f3e0d14de5213d626f
#
_cell.length_a   1.000
_cell.length_b   1.000
_cell.length_c   1.000
_cell.angle_alpha   90.00
_cell.angle_beta   90.00
_cell.angle_gamma   90.00
#
_symmetry.space_group_name_H-M   'P 1'
#
loop_
_entity.id
_entity.type
_entity.pdbx_description
1 polymer ?
#
loop_
_entity_poly.entity_id
_entity_poly.type
_entity_poly.pdbx_seq_one_letter_code
_entity_poly.pdbx_strand_id
1 'polypeptide(L)'
;MDWTTPAQRPAPHGLRATMARAARALAGCALAVGTVAALAPPVQAQAQAQTQAQDSSIVLRGKDGWLFPGWGSLTQVDRAGITESTRLLTEARNLLAARGVKLQVLLLPDKVRFYSDKMPEGKAMSAEVQGRYKQVLQALQAAGIPSFDDEAVLRTVRDSAKDVFYRTDQHWTQAAADATAEATARMVLTEVPQLAGRAGSGMALGDTVTERRYGDLAELFLTADERKQVGREVYTVRRQAQAQGQGLLDDEPAPVHVTGHSMVQPYFGFPQKLSNLLDRPVSLNWKPGNVGQWAMLLEYLESPAFKAHRPQVLVWQMFEPTYSYGPNAAGQWDNASLMPNATWLERLRAALKG
;
A
#
# COMPACT_ATOMS: atom_id res chain seq x y z
N MET A 1 24.37 -2.10 -15.83
CA MET A 1 23.39 -1.04 -16.13
C MET A 1 23.37 -0.11 -14.93
N ASP A 2 23.97 1.07 -15.11
CA ASP A 2 24.16 2.05 -14.04
C ASP A 2 22.83 2.70 -13.66
N TRP A 3 22.47 2.60 -12.38
CA TRP A 3 21.36 3.28 -11.76
C TRP A 3 21.86 4.46 -10.90
N THR A 4 22.63 5.35 -11.48
CA THR A 4 23.03 6.58 -10.83
C THR A 4 22.60 7.77 -11.69
N THR A 5 21.41 8.31 -11.47
CA THR A 5 21.13 9.75 -11.48
C THR A 5 19.66 10.01 -11.10
N PRO A 6 19.37 10.78 -10.05
CA PRO A 6 18.03 11.29 -9.83
C PRO A 6 17.79 12.48 -10.75
N ALA A 7 16.78 12.39 -11.60
CA ALA A 7 16.31 13.50 -12.42
C ALA A 7 15.81 14.65 -11.53
N GLN A 8 16.40 15.81 -11.69
CA GLN A 8 15.95 17.06 -11.12
C GLN A 8 14.56 17.42 -11.65
N ARG A 9 13.61 17.64 -10.75
CA ARG A 9 12.30 18.19 -11.09
C ARG A 9 12.39 19.72 -11.19
N PRO A 10 11.77 20.36 -12.20
CA PRO A 10 11.66 21.82 -12.25
C PRO A 10 10.62 22.32 -11.24
N ALA A 11 10.91 23.48 -10.66
CA ALA A 11 10.05 24.18 -9.70
C ALA A 11 8.75 24.69 -10.38
N PRO A 12 7.64 24.79 -9.64
CA PRO A 12 6.40 25.33 -10.20
C PRO A 12 6.47 26.86 -10.25
N HIS A 13 6.28 27.42 -11.44
CA HIS A 13 6.09 28.84 -11.65
C HIS A 13 4.71 29.28 -11.17
N GLY A 14 4.69 30.30 -10.31
CA GLY A 14 3.47 30.90 -9.79
C GLY A 14 2.64 31.62 -10.88
N LEU A 15 1.35 31.42 -10.81
CA LEU A 15 0.36 32.18 -11.54
C LEU A 15 -0.15 33.31 -10.64
N ARG A 16 0.20 34.54 -11.03
CA ARG A 16 -0.36 35.77 -10.47
C ARG A 16 -1.75 36.03 -11.07
N ALA A 17 -2.68 36.33 -10.19
CA ALA A 17 -4.03 36.80 -10.52
C ALA A 17 -4.01 38.13 -11.27
N THR A 18 -4.77 38.23 -12.34
CA THR A 18 -5.16 39.49 -12.96
C THR A 18 -6.65 39.71 -12.76
N MET A 19 -7.01 40.71 -11.95
CA MET A 19 -8.37 41.23 -11.89
C MET A 19 -8.62 42.14 -13.12
N ALA A 20 -9.74 41.93 -13.79
CA ALA A 20 -10.30 42.94 -14.69
C ALA A 20 -11.78 43.14 -14.37
N ARG A 21 -12.11 44.40 -14.06
CA ARG A 21 -13.46 44.95 -13.84
C ARG A 21 -14.22 45.06 -15.16
N ALA A 22 -15.48 44.75 -15.16
CA ALA A 22 -16.44 45.42 -16.04
C ALA A 22 -17.82 45.50 -15.35
N ALA A 23 -18.37 46.71 -15.40
CA ALA A 23 -19.59 47.11 -14.72
C ALA A 23 -20.80 47.17 -15.67
N ARG A 24 -21.98 47.00 -15.09
CA ARG A 24 -23.31 47.54 -15.40
C ARG A 24 -24.03 47.16 -16.70
N ALA A 25 -25.15 46.54 -16.56
CA ALA A 25 -26.42 46.97 -17.14
C ALA A 25 -27.60 46.46 -16.31
N LEU A 26 -28.48 47.38 -15.93
CA LEU A 26 -29.77 47.21 -15.27
C LEU A 26 -30.84 46.88 -16.32
N ALA A 27 -31.70 45.92 -16.03
CA ALA A 27 -33.12 45.97 -16.41
C ALA A 27 -33.90 44.90 -15.62
N GLY A 28 -34.95 45.37 -14.96
CA GLY A 28 -35.75 44.59 -14.02
C GLY A 28 -36.76 43.65 -14.70
N CYS A 29 -37.25 42.72 -13.90
CA CYS A 29 -38.66 42.29 -13.86
C CYS A 29 -38.89 41.30 -12.69
N ALA A 30 -39.92 41.68 -11.93
CA ALA A 30 -40.89 40.86 -11.21
C ALA A 30 -40.46 39.75 -10.26
N LEU A 31 -40.87 39.94 -9.02
CA LEU A 31 -40.96 39.03 -7.89
C LEU A 31 -41.61 37.66 -8.23
N ALA A 32 -40.89 36.61 -7.89
CA ALA A 32 -41.49 35.38 -7.43
C ALA A 32 -40.70 34.95 -6.16
N VAL A 33 -41.32 35.17 -5.00
CA VAL A 33 -40.80 34.71 -3.71
C VAL A 33 -40.97 33.21 -3.63
N GLY A 34 -39.97 32.47 -4.10
CA GLY A 34 -39.83 31.06 -3.83
C GLY A 34 -38.87 30.91 -2.65
N THR A 35 -39.37 30.66 -1.46
CA THR A 35 -38.58 30.26 -0.30
C THR A 35 -37.95 28.90 -0.59
N VAL A 36 -36.73 28.92 -1.14
CA VAL A 36 -35.86 27.75 -1.11
C VAL A 36 -35.37 27.60 0.32
N ALA A 37 -36.02 26.75 1.10
CA ALA A 37 -35.46 26.29 2.37
C ALA A 37 -34.18 25.52 2.03
N ALA A 38 -33.04 26.17 2.21
CA ALA A 38 -31.74 25.50 2.21
C ALA A 38 -31.78 24.49 3.36
N LEU A 39 -32.00 23.24 3.04
CA LEU A 39 -31.84 22.13 3.99
C LEU A 39 -30.37 22.11 4.42
N ALA A 40 -30.09 22.66 5.61
CA ALA A 40 -28.79 22.49 6.24
C ALA A 40 -28.53 20.98 6.39
N PRO A 41 -27.33 20.48 6.04
CA PRO A 41 -27.01 19.08 6.23
C PRO A 41 -27.19 18.73 7.71
N PRO A 42 -27.66 17.51 8.02
CA PRO A 42 -27.89 17.11 9.40
C PRO A 42 -26.62 17.26 10.22
N VAL A 43 -26.76 17.75 11.44
CA VAL A 43 -25.64 18.03 12.38
C VAL A 43 -24.67 16.85 12.51
N GLN A 44 -25.16 15.62 12.34
CA GLN A 44 -24.34 14.42 12.30
C GLN A 44 -23.37 14.35 11.12
N ALA A 45 -23.77 14.80 9.92
CA ALA A 45 -22.89 14.84 8.76
C ALA A 45 -21.79 15.90 8.91
N GLN A 46 -22.10 17.03 9.54
CA GLN A 46 -21.11 18.06 9.86
C GLN A 46 -20.13 17.60 10.95
N ALA A 47 -20.62 16.91 11.99
CA ALA A 47 -19.76 16.33 13.02
C ALA A 47 -18.84 15.23 12.45
N GLN A 48 -19.32 14.39 11.56
CA GLN A 48 -18.52 13.37 10.87
C GLN A 48 -17.45 14.01 9.96
N ALA A 49 -17.77 15.04 9.20
CA ALA A 49 -16.83 15.78 8.36
C ALA A 49 -15.77 16.51 9.22
N GLN A 50 -16.13 17.06 10.37
CA GLN A 50 -15.19 17.69 11.28
C GLN A 50 -14.28 16.68 11.98
N THR A 51 -14.79 15.50 12.33
CA THR A 51 -13.98 14.41 12.92
C THR A 51 -12.98 13.85 11.91
N GLN A 52 -13.38 13.69 10.64
CA GLN A 52 -12.47 13.30 9.57
C GLN A 52 -11.39 14.35 9.30
N ALA A 53 -11.72 15.64 9.38
CA ALA A 53 -10.75 16.72 9.20
C ALA A 53 -9.74 16.80 10.37
N GLN A 54 -10.09 16.34 11.57
CA GLN A 54 -9.18 16.31 12.72
C GLN A 54 -8.18 15.13 12.67
N ASP A 55 -8.50 14.05 11.98
CA ASP A 55 -7.59 12.91 11.79
C ASP A 55 -6.65 13.06 10.57
N SER A 56 -6.83 14.09 9.74
CA SER A 56 -6.17 14.25 8.45
C SER A 56 -4.79 14.91 8.46
N SER A 57 -4.01 14.76 9.52
CA SER A 57 -2.58 15.11 9.40
C SER A 57 -1.86 14.01 8.62
N ILE A 58 -1.18 14.37 7.53
CA ILE A 58 -0.44 13.44 6.65
C ILE A 58 0.62 12.65 7.45
N VAL A 59 1.18 13.24 8.50
CA VAL A 59 2.11 12.61 9.43
C VAL A 59 1.76 12.97 10.87
N LEU A 60 1.70 11.97 11.73
CA LEU A 60 1.52 12.15 13.18
C LEU A 60 2.88 12.13 13.85
N ARG A 61 3.15 13.15 14.66
CA ARG A 61 4.40 13.30 15.42
C ARG A 61 4.22 12.70 16.81
N GLY A 62 4.76 11.53 16.98
CA GLY A 62 4.70 10.79 18.24
C GLY A 62 5.78 11.18 19.24
N LYS A 63 5.85 10.45 20.34
CA LYS A 63 6.87 10.60 21.38
C LYS A 63 8.21 10.08 20.90
N ASP A 64 9.28 10.55 21.50
CA ASP A 64 10.66 10.09 21.27
C ASP A 64 11.09 10.13 19.79
N GLY A 65 10.55 11.08 19.02
CA GLY A 65 10.84 11.25 17.60
C GLY A 65 10.23 10.19 16.69
N TRP A 66 9.25 9.42 17.18
CA TRP A 66 8.47 8.51 16.31
C TRP A 66 7.55 9.30 15.39
N LEU A 67 7.47 8.84 14.13
CA LEU A 67 6.56 9.37 13.14
C LEU A 67 5.62 8.24 12.68
N PHE A 68 4.36 8.61 12.45
CA PHE A 68 3.34 7.67 11.99
C PHE A 68 2.65 8.23 10.76
N PRO A 69 2.31 7.39 9.76
CA PRO A 69 1.46 7.83 8.66
C PRO A 69 0.06 8.13 9.15
N GLY A 70 -0.52 9.25 8.70
CA GLY A 70 -1.88 9.67 9.02
C GLY A 70 -2.90 9.28 7.96
N TRP A 71 -2.71 8.16 7.28
CA TRP A 71 -3.53 7.78 6.11
C TRP A 71 -4.81 7.02 6.43
N GLY A 72 -4.95 6.56 7.64
CA GLY A 72 -6.15 5.87 8.10
C GLY A 72 -6.77 6.56 9.29
N SER A 73 -8.10 6.51 9.42
CA SER A 73 -8.76 7.00 10.62
C SER A 73 -8.32 6.20 11.85
N LEU A 74 -8.04 6.92 12.94
CA LEU A 74 -7.79 6.32 14.26
C LEU A 74 -9.08 6.08 15.03
N THR A 75 -10.21 6.63 14.58
CA THR A 75 -11.46 6.66 15.35
C THR A 75 -12.59 5.89 14.70
N GLN A 76 -12.57 5.71 13.38
CA GLN A 76 -13.66 5.12 12.60
C GLN A 76 -13.18 4.03 11.65
N VAL A 77 -14.06 3.07 11.40
CA VAL A 77 -13.87 2.01 10.40
C VAL A 77 -14.91 2.16 9.29
N ASP A 78 -14.46 2.32 8.06
CA ASP A 78 -15.33 2.30 6.88
C ASP A 78 -15.70 0.85 6.52
N ARG A 79 -16.76 0.34 7.15
CA ARG A 79 -17.27 -1.03 6.93
C ARG A 79 -17.82 -1.22 5.52
N ALA A 80 -18.43 -0.18 4.96
CA ALA A 80 -18.97 -0.23 3.59
C ALA A 80 -17.84 -0.35 2.58
N GLY A 81 -16.78 0.44 2.75
CA GLY A 81 -15.58 0.35 1.92
C GLY A 81 -14.86 -1.01 2.06
N ILE A 82 -14.76 -1.57 3.28
CA ILE A 82 -14.22 -2.93 3.47
C ILE A 82 -15.06 -3.96 2.70
N THR A 83 -16.38 -3.89 2.78
CA THR A 83 -17.28 -4.80 2.08
C THR A 83 -17.11 -4.69 0.57
N GLU A 84 -17.08 -3.46 0.04
CA GLU A 84 -16.94 -3.22 -1.41
C GLU A 84 -15.55 -3.65 -1.92
N SER A 85 -14.48 -3.32 -1.22
CA SER A 85 -13.13 -3.76 -1.58
C SER A 85 -13.03 -5.29 -1.58
N THR A 86 -13.62 -5.96 -0.58
CA THR A 86 -13.65 -7.43 -0.53
C THR A 86 -14.46 -8.01 -1.68
N ARG A 87 -15.56 -7.39 -2.08
CA ARG A 87 -16.36 -7.78 -3.26
C ARG A 87 -15.53 -7.68 -4.55
N LEU A 88 -14.85 -6.57 -4.75
CA LEU A 88 -13.97 -6.37 -5.92
C LEU A 88 -12.84 -7.39 -5.96
N LEU A 89 -12.20 -7.67 -4.82
CA LEU A 89 -11.17 -8.69 -4.70
C LEU A 89 -11.72 -10.10 -5.00
N THR A 90 -12.94 -10.40 -4.59
CA THR A 90 -13.61 -11.67 -4.90
C THR A 90 -13.79 -11.86 -6.40
N GLU A 91 -14.23 -10.81 -7.09
CA GLU A 91 -14.33 -10.81 -8.56
C GLU A 91 -12.96 -11.03 -9.21
N ALA A 92 -11.93 -10.32 -8.73
CA ALA A 92 -10.56 -10.49 -9.23
C ALA A 92 -10.06 -11.93 -9.03
N ARG A 93 -10.26 -12.49 -7.83
CA ARG A 93 -9.89 -13.89 -7.53
C ARG A 93 -10.57 -14.87 -8.50
N ASN A 94 -11.88 -14.72 -8.72
CA ASN A 94 -12.64 -15.61 -9.59
C ASN A 94 -12.14 -15.55 -11.04
N LEU A 95 -11.92 -14.34 -11.54
CA LEU A 95 -11.43 -14.12 -12.91
C LEU A 95 -10.00 -14.63 -13.10
N LEU A 96 -9.12 -14.42 -12.14
CA LEU A 96 -7.74 -14.93 -12.15
C LEU A 96 -7.72 -16.46 -12.04
N ALA A 97 -8.52 -17.05 -11.15
CA ALA A 97 -8.63 -18.50 -11.00
C ALA A 97 -9.10 -19.19 -12.28
N ALA A 98 -10.03 -18.57 -13.03
CA ALA A 98 -10.44 -19.06 -14.35
C ALA A 98 -9.31 -19.07 -15.39
N ARG A 99 -8.19 -18.43 -15.09
CA ARG A 99 -6.95 -18.37 -15.91
C ARG A 99 -5.78 -19.15 -15.29
N GLY A 100 -6.04 -19.94 -14.25
CA GLY A 100 -5.03 -20.71 -13.56
C GLY A 100 -4.15 -19.92 -12.61
N VAL A 101 -4.49 -18.65 -12.30
CA VAL A 101 -3.73 -17.80 -11.39
C VAL A 101 -4.41 -17.77 -10.02
N LYS A 102 -3.70 -18.18 -8.97
CA LYS A 102 -4.14 -18.09 -7.57
C LYS A 102 -3.89 -16.70 -7.03
N LEU A 103 -4.94 -15.95 -6.69
CA LEU A 103 -4.80 -14.68 -5.98
C LEU A 103 -4.64 -14.93 -4.48
N GLN A 104 -3.61 -14.34 -3.89
CA GLN A 104 -3.39 -14.28 -2.44
C GLN A 104 -3.26 -12.82 -2.01
N VAL A 105 -3.74 -12.49 -0.82
CA VAL A 105 -3.60 -11.14 -0.26
C VAL A 105 -2.66 -11.17 0.94
N LEU A 106 -1.58 -10.39 0.86
CA LEU A 106 -0.74 -10.03 1.99
C LEU A 106 -1.31 -8.75 2.61
N LEU A 107 -2.04 -8.90 3.71
CA LEU A 107 -2.60 -7.76 4.46
C LEU A 107 -1.59 -7.26 5.48
N LEU A 108 -0.95 -6.14 5.19
CA LEU A 108 0.04 -5.53 6.08
C LEU A 108 -0.66 -4.67 7.16
N PRO A 109 -0.38 -4.91 8.45
CA PRO A 109 -1.00 -4.15 9.53
C PRO A 109 -0.43 -2.74 9.69
N ASP A 110 -1.19 -1.85 10.33
CA ASP A 110 -0.78 -0.48 10.63
C ASP A 110 0.36 -0.44 11.66
N LYS A 111 1.34 0.43 11.44
CA LYS A 111 2.46 0.72 12.36
C LYS A 111 1.98 1.11 13.77
N VAL A 112 0.87 1.85 13.88
CA VAL A 112 0.29 2.28 15.16
C VAL A 112 -0.02 1.10 16.08
N ARG A 113 -0.34 -0.08 15.52
CA ARG A 113 -0.66 -1.29 16.29
C ARG A 113 0.49 -1.82 17.13
N PHE A 114 1.72 -1.53 16.72
CA PHE A 114 2.96 -2.02 17.37
C PHE A 114 3.60 -0.98 18.28
N TYR A 115 3.26 0.30 18.11
CA TYR A 115 3.91 1.43 18.78
C TYR A 115 2.88 2.43 19.31
N SER A 116 1.76 1.94 19.84
CA SER A 116 0.69 2.77 20.39
C SER A 116 1.16 3.62 21.59
N ASP A 117 2.15 3.13 22.35
CA ASP A 117 2.82 3.85 23.44
C ASP A 117 3.63 5.06 22.95
N LYS A 118 4.01 5.08 21.69
CA LYS A 118 4.75 6.16 21.02
C LYS A 118 3.84 7.18 20.31
N MET A 119 2.55 6.96 20.29
CA MET A 119 1.60 7.90 19.69
C MET A 119 1.62 9.26 20.39
N PRO A 120 1.26 10.35 19.68
CA PRO A 120 1.11 11.66 20.31
C PRO A 120 0.06 11.62 21.42
N GLU A 121 0.21 12.48 22.40
CA GLU A 121 -0.76 12.60 23.49
C GLU A 121 -2.17 12.92 22.94
N GLY A 122 -3.18 12.26 23.49
CA GLY A 122 -4.57 12.40 23.06
C GLY A 122 -4.91 11.72 21.73
N LYS A 123 -3.94 11.05 21.07
CA LYS A 123 -4.17 10.27 19.87
C LYS A 123 -4.01 8.77 20.16
N ALA A 124 -5.10 8.05 19.99
CA ALA A 124 -5.13 6.58 20.15
C ALA A 124 -6.13 5.97 19.18
N MET A 125 -5.89 4.72 18.82
CA MET A 125 -6.90 3.96 18.09
C MET A 125 -8.12 3.71 18.98
N SER A 126 -9.33 3.99 18.47
CA SER A 126 -10.57 3.55 19.10
C SER A 126 -10.65 2.02 19.17
N ALA A 127 -11.51 1.49 20.02
CA ALA A 127 -11.74 0.04 20.11
C ALA A 127 -12.19 -0.55 18.76
N GLU A 128 -12.95 0.22 17.97
CA GLU A 128 -13.37 -0.18 16.64
C GLU A 128 -12.19 -0.31 15.68
N VAL A 129 -11.30 0.68 15.66
CA VAL A 129 -10.09 0.67 14.79
C VAL A 129 -9.09 -0.39 15.25
N GLN A 130 -8.98 -0.68 16.54
CA GLN A 130 -8.21 -1.81 17.03
C GLN A 130 -8.71 -3.14 16.46
N GLY A 131 -10.01 -3.29 16.22
CA GLY A 131 -10.62 -4.47 15.59
C GLY A 131 -10.48 -4.53 14.07
N ARG A 132 -10.14 -3.43 13.38
CA ARG A 132 -10.17 -3.30 11.91
C ARG A 132 -9.33 -4.35 11.20
N TYR A 133 -8.09 -4.59 11.63
CA TYR A 133 -7.21 -5.58 11.00
C TYR A 133 -7.86 -6.97 10.97
N LYS A 134 -8.35 -7.43 12.12
CA LYS A 134 -9.02 -8.74 12.21
C LYS A 134 -10.30 -8.78 11.39
N GLN A 135 -11.05 -7.69 11.35
CA GLN A 135 -12.27 -7.59 10.53
C GLN A 135 -11.95 -7.75 9.04
N VAL A 136 -10.91 -7.08 8.53
CA VAL A 136 -10.47 -7.20 7.14
C VAL A 136 -9.96 -8.61 6.86
N LEU A 137 -9.11 -9.17 7.74
CA LEU A 137 -8.60 -10.53 7.58
C LEU A 137 -9.74 -11.57 7.53
N GLN A 138 -10.74 -11.46 8.42
CA GLN A 138 -11.91 -12.32 8.42
C GLN A 138 -12.74 -12.16 7.14
N ALA A 139 -12.89 -10.94 6.62
CA ALA A 139 -13.60 -10.69 5.36
C ALA A 139 -12.89 -11.36 4.17
N LEU A 140 -11.56 -11.28 4.09
CA LEU A 140 -10.76 -11.98 3.08
C LEU A 140 -10.94 -13.50 3.17
N GLN A 141 -10.83 -14.06 4.37
CA GLN A 141 -10.99 -15.51 4.62
C GLN A 141 -12.40 -15.98 4.28
N ALA A 142 -13.43 -15.27 4.72
CA ALA A 142 -14.82 -15.57 4.38
C ALA A 142 -15.10 -15.49 2.88
N ALA A 143 -14.39 -14.61 2.16
CA ALA A 143 -14.44 -14.53 0.70
C ALA A 143 -13.61 -15.63 0.01
N GLY A 144 -12.95 -16.53 0.75
CA GLY A 144 -12.09 -17.57 0.21
C GLY A 144 -10.83 -17.04 -0.48
N ILE A 145 -10.33 -15.87 -0.04
CA ILE A 145 -9.08 -15.28 -0.52
C ILE A 145 -7.99 -15.67 0.47
N PRO A 146 -7.00 -16.48 0.07
CA PRO A 146 -5.90 -16.87 0.94
C PRO A 146 -5.17 -15.65 1.49
N SER A 147 -5.08 -15.58 2.81
CA SER A 147 -4.38 -14.55 3.57
C SER A 147 -4.05 -15.10 4.96
N PHE A 148 -2.96 -14.65 5.55
CA PHE A 148 -2.54 -15.06 6.89
C PHE A 148 -2.53 -13.84 7.84
N ASP A 149 -2.47 -14.11 9.14
CA ASP A 149 -2.37 -13.07 10.17
C ASP A 149 -0.92 -12.55 10.26
N ASP A 150 -0.60 -11.54 9.43
CA ASP A 150 0.72 -10.90 9.44
C ASP A 150 0.94 -10.05 10.71
N GLU A 151 -0.13 -9.57 11.36
CA GLU A 151 0.01 -8.92 12.67
C GLU A 151 0.61 -9.90 13.70
N ALA A 152 0.15 -11.15 13.71
CA ALA A 152 0.70 -12.17 14.61
C ALA A 152 2.16 -12.50 14.26
N VAL A 153 2.50 -12.59 12.97
CA VAL A 153 3.89 -12.80 12.52
C VAL A 153 4.79 -11.66 13.00
N LEU A 154 4.39 -10.41 12.77
CA LEU A 154 5.18 -9.24 13.16
C LEU A 154 5.27 -9.06 14.67
N ARG A 155 4.26 -9.45 15.45
CA ARG A 155 4.36 -9.48 16.91
C ARG A 155 5.45 -10.45 17.40
N THR A 156 5.58 -11.61 16.79
CA THR A 156 6.68 -12.55 17.10
C THR A 156 8.05 -11.92 16.87
N VAL A 157 8.21 -11.12 15.81
CA VAL A 157 9.44 -10.35 15.57
C VAL A 157 9.66 -9.31 16.67
N ARG A 158 8.59 -8.57 17.03
CA ARG A 158 8.64 -7.55 18.08
C ARG A 158 8.99 -8.14 19.45
N ASP A 159 8.42 -9.30 19.78
CA ASP A 159 8.69 -10.02 21.04
C ASP A 159 10.15 -10.49 21.15
N SER A 160 10.85 -10.64 20.03
CA SER A 160 12.30 -10.88 19.98
C SER A 160 13.14 -9.61 20.14
N ALA A 161 12.56 -8.52 20.63
CA ALA A 161 13.17 -7.21 20.82
C ALA A 161 13.72 -6.55 19.54
N LYS A 162 13.13 -6.88 18.38
CA LYS A 162 13.43 -6.23 17.11
C LYS A 162 12.30 -5.29 16.70
N ASP A 163 12.65 -4.14 16.15
CA ASP A 163 11.65 -3.27 15.56
C ASP A 163 11.08 -3.87 14.27
N VAL A 164 9.77 -3.73 14.09
CA VAL A 164 9.05 -4.19 12.89
C VAL A 164 8.83 -3.07 11.89
N PHE A 165 8.81 -1.81 12.35
CA PHE A 165 8.80 -0.63 11.49
C PHE A 165 9.90 0.34 11.93
N TYR A 166 10.48 1.06 10.99
CA TYR A 166 11.42 2.12 11.29
C TYR A 166 10.75 3.29 12.01
N ARG A 167 11.49 3.98 12.88
CA ARG A 167 10.95 5.04 13.74
C ARG A 167 10.43 6.24 12.95
N THR A 168 11.18 6.73 11.97
CA THR A 168 10.88 7.94 11.18
C THR A 168 10.41 7.64 9.77
N ASP A 169 10.12 6.37 9.49
CA ASP A 169 9.69 5.84 8.20
C ASP A 169 8.36 5.08 8.34
N GLN A 170 7.61 4.97 7.26
CA GLN A 170 6.41 4.13 7.22
C GLN A 170 6.72 2.67 6.99
N HIS A 171 7.90 2.37 6.45
CA HIS A 171 8.25 1.03 6.01
C HIS A 171 8.69 0.12 7.16
N TRP A 172 8.49 -1.16 6.92
CA TRP A 172 8.98 -2.23 7.78
C TRP A 172 10.49 -2.35 7.77
N THR A 173 11.03 -2.99 8.82
CA THR A 173 12.44 -3.34 8.88
C THR A 173 12.75 -4.59 8.05
N GLN A 174 14.02 -4.85 7.79
CA GLN A 174 14.47 -6.08 7.12
C GLN A 174 14.00 -7.33 7.89
N ALA A 175 14.03 -7.30 9.23
CA ALA A 175 13.58 -8.43 10.05
C ALA A 175 12.08 -8.71 9.87
N ALA A 176 11.26 -7.67 9.80
CA ALA A 176 9.83 -7.79 9.55
C ALA A 176 9.56 -8.31 8.13
N ALA A 177 10.23 -7.74 7.12
CA ALA A 177 10.11 -8.17 5.74
C ALA A 177 10.50 -9.64 5.54
N ASP A 178 11.59 -10.10 6.19
CA ASP A 178 12.02 -11.50 6.14
C ASP A 178 10.99 -12.44 6.77
N ALA A 179 10.43 -12.10 7.95
CA ALA A 179 9.43 -12.91 8.62
C ALA A 179 8.11 -13.01 7.82
N THR A 180 7.66 -11.88 7.27
CA THR A 180 6.48 -11.85 6.39
C THR A 180 6.72 -12.65 5.10
N ALA A 181 7.93 -12.60 4.52
CA ALA A 181 8.27 -13.41 3.35
C ALA A 181 8.24 -14.93 3.67
N GLU A 182 8.67 -15.33 4.87
CA GLU A 182 8.57 -16.73 5.34
C GLU A 182 7.11 -17.19 5.47
N ALA A 183 6.23 -16.36 6.02
CA ALA A 183 4.80 -16.66 6.11
C ALA A 183 4.15 -16.69 4.71
N THR A 184 4.51 -15.75 3.83
CA THR A 184 4.05 -15.72 2.44
C THR A 184 4.49 -16.96 1.67
N ALA A 185 5.75 -17.39 1.81
CA ALA A 185 6.23 -18.64 1.17
C ALA A 185 5.43 -19.85 1.62
N ARG A 186 5.15 -19.97 2.92
CA ARG A 186 4.29 -21.06 3.43
C ARG A 186 2.89 -21.02 2.81
N MET A 187 2.26 -19.84 2.71
CA MET A 187 0.95 -19.68 2.08
C MET A 187 0.99 -20.05 0.60
N VAL A 188 2.01 -19.61 -0.14
CA VAL A 188 2.22 -19.98 -1.56
C VAL A 188 2.31 -21.49 -1.71
N LEU A 189 3.14 -22.16 -0.93
CA LEU A 189 3.34 -23.61 -1.00
C LEU A 189 2.12 -24.42 -0.55
N THR A 190 1.30 -23.88 0.34
CA THR A 190 0.01 -24.50 0.72
C THR A 190 -0.97 -24.48 -0.44
N GLU A 191 -1.08 -23.36 -1.15
CA GLU A 191 -2.03 -23.20 -2.26
C GLU A 191 -1.54 -23.83 -3.56
N VAL A 192 -0.22 -23.94 -3.75
CA VAL A 192 0.44 -24.44 -4.96
C VAL A 192 1.57 -25.40 -4.56
N PRO A 193 1.23 -26.62 -4.05
CA PRO A 193 2.24 -27.56 -3.53
C PRO A 193 3.29 -28.00 -4.57
N GLN A 194 2.97 -27.93 -5.86
CA GLN A 194 3.93 -28.22 -6.94
C GLN A 194 5.10 -27.24 -7.02
N LEU A 195 5.03 -26.11 -6.33
CA LEU A 195 6.17 -25.20 -6.17
C LEU A 195 7.10 -25.61 -5.01
N ALA A 196 6.73 -26.64 -4.24
CA ALA A 196 7.63 -27.21 -3.25
C ALA A 196 8.79 -27.95 -3.92
N GLY A 197 9.95 -27.93 -3.28
CA GLY A 197 11.17 -28.52 -3.81
C GLY A 197 12.04 -27.52 -4.56
N ARG A 198 13.28 -27.96 -4.81
CA ARG A 198 14.30 -27.09 -5.39
C ARG A 198 14.12 -26.97 -6.90
N ALA A 199 14.04 -25.72 -7.38
CA ALA A 199 14.20 -25.43 -8.80
C ALA A 199 15.64 -24.97 -9.12
N GLY A 200 16.37 -24.44 -8.14
CA GLY A 200 17.73 -23.94 -8.30
C GLY A 200 17.82 -22.56 -8.96
N SER A 201 16.66 -21.90 -9.17
CA SER A 201 16.56 -20.58 -9.82
C SER A 201 16.15 -19.46 -8.84
N GLY A 202 16.11 -19.76 -7.55
CA GLY A 202 15.84 -18.79 -6.50
C GLY A 202 16.95 -17.76 -6.33
N MET A 203 16.57 -16.57 -5.93
CA MET A 203 17.54 -15.50 -5.70
C MET A 203 18.45 -15.83 -4.51
N ALA A 204 19.75 -15.73 -4.68
CA ALA A 204 20.68 -15.80 -3.57
C ALA A 204 20.54 -14.53 -2.71
N LEU A 205 20.58 -14.70 -1.39
CA LEU A 205 20.54 -13.56 -0.46
C LEU A 205 21.94 -13.01 -0.28
N GLY A 206 22.09 -11.70 -0.48
CA GLY A 206 23.33 -10.99 -0.19
C GLY A 206 23.47 -10.67 1.30
N ASP A 207 24.63 -10.13 1.66
CA ASP A 207 24.93 -9.67 3.01
C ASP A 207 23.99 -8.52 3.42
N THR A 208 23.74 -8.41 4.71
CA THR A 208 23.08 -7.23 5.27
C THR A 208 24.11 -6.15 5.59
N VAL A 209 23.75 -4.92 5.29
CA VAL A 209 24.55 -3.73 5.65
C VAL A 209 23.72 -2.77 6.46
N THR A 210 24.39 -1.95 7.24
CA THR A 210 23.74 -0.85 7.96
C THR A 210 24.07 0.47 7.31
N GLU A 211 23.06 1.34 7.22
CA GLU A 211 23.24 2.73 6.79
C GLU A 211 22.46 3.68 7.71
N ARG A 212 22.85 4.94 7.74
CA ARG A 212 22.16 5.96 8.54
C ARG A 212 21.51 6.98 7.61
N ARG A 213 20.18 7.04 7.65
CA ARG A 213 19.40 7.99 6.85
C ARG A 213 18.19 8.51 7.62
N TYR A 214 17.58 9.55 7.12
CA TYR A 214 16.23 9.91 7.55
C TYR A 214 15.22 8.95 6.95
N GLY A 215 14.15 8.66 7.68
CA GLY A 215 13.03 7.91 7.15
C GLY A 215 12.20 8.76 6.18
N ASP A 216 11.42 8.08 5.35
CA ASP A 216 10.61 8.73 4.31
C ASP A 216 9.56 9.70 4.88
N LEU A 217 8.96 9.39 6.03
CA LEU A 217 8.04 10.32 6.70
C LEU A 217 8.76 11.61 7.12
N ALA A 218 10.01 11.50 7.56
CA ALA A 218 10.80 12.66 7.91
C ALA A 218 11.26 13.43 6.65
N GLU A 219 11.69 12.74 5.60
CA GLU A 219 12.18 13.38 4.38
C GLU A 219 11.08 14.11 3.61
N LEU A 220 9.89 13.51 3.54
CA LEU A 220 8.79 14.03 2.73
C LEU A 220 7.96 15.10 3.44
N PHE A 221 7.83 15.03 4.77
CA PHE A 221 6.83 15.81 5.50
C PHE A 221 7.39 16.73 6.59
N LEU A 222 8.68 16.65 6.93
CA LEU A 222 9.29 17.52 7.91
C LEU A 222 10.18 18.58 7.27
N THR A 223 10.25 19.76 7.90
CA THR A 223 11.24 20.79 7.56
C THR A 223 12.66 20.34 7.88
N ALA A 224 13.67 21.02 7.36
CA ALA A 224 15.07 20.69 7.61
C ALA A 224 15.44 20.69 9.10
N ASP A 225 14.88 21.65 9.88
CA ASP A 225 15.17 21.73 11.30
C ASP A 225 14.45 20.65 12.12
N GLU A 226 13.21 20.33 11.76
CA GLU A 226 12.48 19.22 12.37
C GLU A 226 13.16 17.87 12.09
N ARG A 227 13.69 17.65 10.87
CA ARG A 227 14.49 16.47 10.55
C ARG A 227 15.74 16.35 11.42
N LYS A 228 16.43 17.47 11.69
CA LYS A 228 17.57 17.47 12.61
C LYS A 228 17.16 17.04 14.04
N GLN A 229 15.97 17.48 14.49
CA GLN A 229 15.45 17.13 15.82
C GLN A 229 15.11 15.64 15.94
N VAL A 230 14.43 15.05 14.96
CA VAL A 230 14.13 13.60 14.99
C VAL A 230 15.35 12.74 14.71
N GLY A 231 16.34 13.28 14.01
CA GLY A 231 17.63 12.62 13.71
C GLY A 231 17.52 11.50 12.68
N ARG A 232 18.71 11.06 12.24
CA ARG A 232 18.82 9.89 11.35
C ARG A 232 18.74 8.61 12.17
N GLU A 233 18.16 7.57 11.59
CA GLU A 233 18.11 6.24 12.19
C GLU A 233 18.93 5.22 11.40
N VAL A 234 19.19 4.07 12.00
CA VAL A 234 19.96 2.97 11.39
C VAL A 234 19.01 2.07 10.62
N TYR A 235 19.28 1.90 9.34
CA TYR A 235 18.63 0.93 8.48
C TYR A 235 19.53 -0.29 8.35
N THR A 236 18.97 -1.46 8.54
CA THR A 236 19.60 -2.71 8.12
C THR A 236 18.93 -3.14 6.85
N VAL A 237 19.67 -3.22 5.75
CA VAL A 237 19.16 -3.58 4.44
C VAL A 237 19.99 -4.67 3.81
N ARG A 238 19.35 -5.54 3.04
CA ARG A 238 20.02 -6.63 2.35
C ARG A 238 20.59 -6.12 1.02
N ARG A 239 21.85 -6.35 0.78
CA ARG A 239 22.43 -6.13 -0.55
C ARG A 239 21.89 -7.18 -1.52
N GLN A 240 21.73 -6.79 -2.77
CA GLN A 240 21.52 -7.77 -3.83
C GLN A 240 22.77 -8.66 -3.92
N ALA A 241 22.60 -9.97 -3.88
CA ALA A 241 23.68 -10.87 -4.22
C ALA A 241 24.04 -10.64 -5.69
N GLN A 242 25.33 -10.52 -6.00
CA GLN A 242 25.76 -10.61 -7.41
C GLN A 242 25.40 -12.01 -7.90
N ALA A 243 24.65 -12.07 -8.98
CA ALA A 243 24.32 -13.34 -9.62
C ALA A 243 25.62 -14.01 -10.07
N GLN A 244 26.11 -14.97 -9.29
CA GLN A 244 27.22 -15.82 -9.71
C GLN A 244 26.65 -16.84 -10.69
N GLY A 245 26.91 -16.63 -11.98
CA GLY A 245 26.74 -17.68 -12.98
C GLY A 245 25.32 -17.89 -13.53
N GLN A 246 24.38 -17.00 -13.34
CA GLN A 246 23.17 -16.98 -14.17
C GLN A 246 23.56 -16.52 -15.57
N GLY A 247 23.63 -17.47 -16.51
CA GLY A 247 23.81 -17.17 -17.92
C GLY A 247 22.66 -16.31 -18.43
N LEU A 248 22.93 -15.47 -19.43
CA LEU A 248 21.96 -14.62 -20.15
C LEU A 248 20.78 -15.39 -20.79
N LEU A 249 20.61 -16.67 -20.52
CA LEU A 249 19.67 -17.59 -21.16
C LEU A 249 18.66 -18.24 -20.20
N ASP A 250 18.72 -17.97 -18.91
CA ASP A 250 17.76 -18.54 -17.94
C ASP A 250 16.65 -17.54 -17.62
N ASP A 251 15.88 -17.17 -18.64
CA ASP A 251 14.58 -16.49 -18.48
C ASP A 251 13.51 -17.52 -18.08
N GLU A 252 13.71 -18.20 -16.95
CA GLU A 252 12.62 -19.01 -16.37
C GLU A 252 11.48 -18.06 -15.99
N PRO A 253 10.26 -18.26 -16.53
CA PRO A 253 9.14 -17.42 -16.16
C PRO A 253 8.85 -17.50 -14.66
N ALA A 254 8.72 -16.36 -14.02
CA ALA A 254 8.46 -16.31 -12.59
C ALA A 254 7.08 -16.92 -12.27
N PRO A 255 7.01 -18.03 -11.51
CA PRO A 255 5.75 -18.67 -11.15
C PRO A 255 4.97 -17.86 -10.10
N VAL A 256 5.63 -16.93 -9.42
CA VAL A 256 5.02 -16.04 -8.41
C VAL A 256 5.26 -14.60 -8.82
N HIS A 257 4.18 -13.81 -8.81
CA HIS A 257 4.24 -12.37 -9.01
C HIS A 257 3.78 -11.64 -7.75
N VAL A 258 4.52 -10.61 -7.36
CA VAL A 258 4.14 -9.72 -6.24
C VAL A 258 3.72 -8.38 -6.82
N THR A 259 2.57 -7.87 -6.38
CA THR A 259 2.14 -6.49 -6.66
C THR A 259 1.84 -5.77 -5.36
N GLY A 260 2.23 -4.51 -5.24
CA GLY A 260 2.00 -3.75 -4.00
C GLY A 260 2.66 -2.38 -3.99
N HIS A 261 2.45 -1.65 -2.93
CA HIS A 261 3.11 -0.37 -2.72
C HIS A 261 4.58 -0.54 -2.33
N SER A 262 5.22 0.56 -1.97
CA SER A 262 6.64 0.62 -1.64
C SER A 262 7.11 -0.29 -0.49
N MET A 263 6.20 -0.89 0.27
CA MET A 263 6.54 -1.93 1.25
C MET A 263 7.24 -3.12 0.59
N VAL A 264 6.81 -3.52 -0.62
CA VAL A 264 7.40 -4.66 -1.35
C VAL A 264 8.53 -4.24 -2.31
N GLN A 265 8.99 -2.98 -2.26
CA GLN A 265 10.12 -2.56 -3.09
C GLN A 265 11.39 -3.37 -2.73
N PRO A 266 12.29 -3.63 -3.69
CA PRO A 266 13.47 -4.46 -3.49
C PRO A 266 14.39 -4.00 -2.35
N TYR A 267 14.42 -2.69 -2.05
CA TYR A 267 15.24 -2.13 -0.99
C TYR A 267 15.01 -2.77 0.39
N PHE A 268 13.75 -3.15 0.71
CA PHE A 268 13.41 -3.79 1.98
C PHE A 268 13.49 -5.31 1.97
N GLY A 269 13.89 -5.93 0.85
CA GLY A 269 14.30 -7.32 0.76
C GLY A 269 13.19 -8.39 0.74
N PHE A 270 11.90 -8.01 0.84
CA PHE A 270 10.80 -8.97 0.82
C PHE A 270 10.77 -9.86 -0.44
N PRO A 271 10.80 -9.32 -1.68
CA PRO A 271 10.73 -10.17 -2.88
C PRO A 271 11.96 -11.05 -3.04
N GLN A 272 13.15 -10.58 -2.63
CA GLN A 272 14.37 -11.38 -2.68
C GLN A 272 14.32 -12.55 -1.69
N LYS A 273 13.85 -12.30 -0.46
CA LYS A 273 13.67 -13.36 0.56
C LYS A 273 12.64 -14.37 0.12
N LEU A 274 11.52 -13.91 -0.46
CA LEU A 274 10.48 -14.80 -1.00
C LEU A 274 11.03 -15.69 -2.12
N SER A 275 11.75 -15.11 -3.09
CA SER A 275 12.40 -15.86 -4.17
C SER A 275 13.38 -16.90 -3.64
N ASN A 276 14.19 -16.52 -2.65
CA ASN A 276 15.14 -17.43 -2.01
C ASN A 276 14.44 -18.61 -1.31
N LEU A 277 13.36 -18.35 -0.56
CA LEU A 277 12.62 -19.38 0.17
C LEU A 277 11.90 -20.37 -0.74
N LEU A 278 11.39 -19.87 -1.87
CA LEU A 278 10.71 -20.70 -2.88
C LEU A 278 11.72 -21.40 -3.81
N ASP A 279 12.98 -20.99 -3.80
CA ASP A 279 14.03 -21.39 -4.73
C ASP A 279 13.60 -21.22 -6.21
N ARG A 280 12.86 -20.11 -6.49
CA ARG A 280 12.26 -19.77 -7.79
C ARG A 280 12.28 -18.28 -8.04
N PRO A 281 12.26 -17.82 -9.32
CA PRO A 281 12.10 -16.41 -9.61
C PRO A 281 10.77 -15.87 -9.07
N VAL A 282 10.82 -14.64 -8.57
CA VAL A 282 9.64 -13.86 -8.17
C VAL A 282 9.66 -12.57 -8.96
N SER A 283 8.64 -12.33 -9.78
CA SER A 283 8.48 -11.06 -10.48
C SER A 283 7.73 -10.05 -9.62
N LEU A 284 7.93 -8.77 -9.90
CA LEU A 284 7.43 -7.69 -9.07
C LEU A 284 7.00 -6.49 -9.91
N ASN A 285 5.83 -5.91 -9.59
CA ASN A 285 5.55 -4.52 -9.86
C ASN A 285 5.16 -3.80 -8.56
N TRP A 286 5.73 -2.63 -8.35
CA TRP A 286 5.41 -1.81 -7.18
C TRP A 286 5.35 -0.33 -7.55
N LYS A 287 4.60 0.44 -6.77
CA LYS A 287 4.42 1.89 -6.95
C LYS A 287 4.51 2.62 -5.61
N PRO A 288 4.76 3.94 -5.61
CA PRO A 288 4.59 4.77 -4.42
C PRO A 288 3.16 4.71 -3.86
N GLY A 289 3.01 4.95 -2.56
CA GLY A 289 1.74 4.76 -1.84
C GLY A 289 0.57 5.66 -2.28
N ASN A 290 0.80 6.68 -3.08
CA ASN A 290 -0.25 7.53 -3.68
C ASN A 290 -0.83 6.96 -4.99
N VAL A 291 -0.17 6.02 -5.62
CA VAL A 291 -0.71 5.33 -6.81
C VAL A 291 -1.77 4.33 -6.37
N GLY A 292 -2.96 4.39 -6.97
CA GLY A 292 -4.05 3.49 -6.59
C GLY A 292 -3.69 2.02 -6.80
N GLN A 293 -3.79 1.23 -5.74
CA GLN A 293 -3.48 -0.21 -5.78
C GLN A 293 -4.27 -0.98 -6.82
N TRP A 294 -5.47 -0.52 -7.13
CA TRP A 294 -6.36 -1.11 -8.13
C TRP A 294 -5.88 -0.86 -9.56
N ALA A 295 -5.40 0.36 -9.84
CA ALA A 295 -4.81 0.73 -11.13
C ALA A 295 -3.48 -0.01 -11.35
N MET A 296 -2.68 -0.16 -10.31
CA MET A 296 -1.41 -0.88 -10.34
C MET A 296 -1.59 -2.36 -10.71
N LEU A 297 -2.62 -3.03 -10.17
CA LEU A 297 -2.93 -4.39 -10.59
C LEU A 297 -3.31 -4.46 -12.07
N LEU A 298 -4.13 -3.54 -12.57
CA LEU A 298 -4.50 -3.49 -13.99
C LEU A 298 -3.26 -3.26 -14.88
N GLU A 299 -2.35 -2.37 -14.49
CA GLU A 299 -1.11 -2.13 -15.22
C GLU A 299 -0.33 -3.43 -15.42
N TYR A 300 -0.23 -4.26 -14.38
CA TYR A 300 0.42 -5.56 -14.50
C TYR A 300 -0.36 -6.51 -15.42
N LEU A 301 -1.66 -6.66 -15.21
CA LEU A 301 -2.49 -7.62 -15.98
C LEU A 301 -2.62 -7.24 -17.47
N GLU A 302 -2.52 -5.95 -17.78
CA GLU A 302 -2.52 -5.44 -19.16
C GLU A 302 -1.13 -5.49 -19.82
N SER A 303 -0.07 -5.76 -19.03
CA SER A 303 1.31 -5.73 -19.50
C SER A 303 1.66 -6.85 -20.48
N PRO A 304 2.67 -6.66 -21.35
CA PRO A 304 3.23 -7.73 -22.15
C PRO A 304 3.78 -8.89 -21.32
N ALA A 305 4.33 -8.61 -20.14
CA ALA A 305 4.89 -9.63 -19.26
C ALA A 305 3.83 -10.62 -18.78
N PHE A 306 2.68 -10.14 -18.31
CA PHE A 306 1.57 -11.02 -17.91
C PHE A 306 0.99 -11.81 -19.09
N LYS A 307 0.90 -11.19 -20.27
CA LYS A 307 0.40 -11.85 -21.48
C LYS A 307 1.32 -12.96 -21.97
N ALA A 308 2.64 -12.75 -21.87
CA ALA A 308 3.64 -13.73 -22.26
C ALA A 308 3.71 -14.89 -21.26
N HIS A 309 3.70 -14.60 -19.97
CA HIS A 309 3.87 -15.59 -18.91
C HIS A 309 2.98 -15.26 -17.71
N ARG A 310 1.90 -16.03 -17.56
CA ARG A 310 1.02 -15.90 -16.39
C ARG A 310 1.64 -16.60 -15.19
N PRO A 311 1.75 -15.95 -14.02
CA PRO A 311 2.22 -16.59 -12.81
C PRO A 311 1.20 -17.62 -12.33
N GLN A 312 1.63 -18.60 -11.57
CA GLN A 312 0.72 -19.52 -10.87
C GLN A 312 0.09 -18.85 -9.65
N VAL A 313 0.84 -17.94 -9.01
CA VAL A 313 0.40 -17.18 -7.83
C VAL A 313 0.63 -15.69 -8.05
N LEU A 314 -0.38 -14.91 -7.74
CA LEU A 314 -0.31 -13.45 -7.63
C LEU A 314 -0.51 -13.08 -6.16
N VAL A 315 0.55 -12.57 -5.53
CA VAL A 315 0.52 -12.04 -4.16
C VAL A 315 0.27 -10.54 -4.24
N TRP A 316 -0.90 -10.09 -3.76
CA TRP A 316 -1.25 -8.68 -3.74
C TRP A 316 -1.08 -8.12 -2.33
N GLN A 317 -0.05 -7.30 -2.12
CA GLN A 317 0.15 -6.61 -0.86
C GLN A 317 -0.84 -5.47 -0.74
N MET A 318 -1.62 -5.48 0.32
CA MET A 318 -2.55 -4.42 0.70
C MET A 318 -2.21 -3.92 2.11
N PHE A 319 -2.49 -2.65 2.36
CA PHE A 319 -2.22 -2.02 3.64
C PHE A 319 -3.53 -1.81 4.40
N GLU A 320 -3.60 -2.28 5.65
CA GLU A 320 -4.82 -2.26 6.47
C GLU A 320 -5.52 -0.89 6.50
N PRO A 321 -4.83 0.24 6.77
CA PRO A 321 -5.47 1.55 6.84
C PRO A 321 -6.16 2.01 5.55
N THR A 322 -5.69 1.53 4.42
CA THR A 322 -6.19 1.93 3.09
C THR A 322 -7.01 0.83 2.39
N TYR A 323 -7.26 -0.28 3.08
CA TYR A 323 -7.97 -1.42 2.49
C TYR A 323 -9.40 -1.08 2.02
N SER A 324 -10.10 -0.21 2.75
CA SER A 324 -11.47 0.21 2.41
C SER A 324 -11.55 1.15 1.20
N TYR A 325 -10.42 1.64 0.70
CA TYR A 325 -10.40 2.57 -0.42
C TYR A 325 -10.42 1.84 -1.75
N GLY A 326 -11.57 1.93 -2.43
CA GLY A 326 -11.79 1.35 -3.75
C GLY A 326 -11.07 2.12 -4.88
N PRO A 327 -11.23 1.68 -6.14
CA PRO A 327 -10.66 2.36 -7.32
C PRO A 327 -11.07 3.82 -7.45
N ASN A 328 -12.21 4.21 -6.90
CA ASN A 328 -12.82 5.54 -6.99
C ASN A 328 -12.53 6.45 -5.78
N ALA A 329 -11.60 6.07 -4.90
CA ALA A 329 -11.33 6.82 -3.67
C ALA A 329 -10.55 8.12 -3.95
N ALA A 330 -11.28 9.16 -4.32
CA ALA A 330 -10.74 10.49 -4.57
C ALA A 330 -10.07 11.07 -3.30
N GLY A 331 -8.93 11.73 -3.48
CA GLY A 331 -8.13 12.28 -2.38
C GLY A 331 -7.19 11.25 -1.71
N GLN A 332 -7.42 9.95 -1.94
CA GLN A 332 -6.53 8.88 -1.48
C GLN A 332 -5.53 8.49 -2.57
N TRP A 333 -5.99 8.36 -3.80
CA TRP A 333 -5.16 8.00 -4.94
C TRP A 333 -4.88 9.22 -5.82
N ASP A 334 -3.81 9.18 -6.57
CA ASP A 334 -3.54 10.18 -7.60
C ASP A 334 -4.62 10.15 -8.71
N ASN A 335 -4.79 11.26 -9.40
CA ASN A 335 -5.86 11.40 -10.39
C ASN A 335 -5.76 10.40 -11.55
N ALA A 336 -4.55 9.94 -11.89
CA ALA A 336 -4.33 8.98 -12.97
C ALA A 336 -4.80 7.58 -12.60
N SER A 337 -4.83 7.27 -11.29
CA SER A 337 -5.24 5.98 -10.75
C SER A 337 -6.76 5.88 -10.50
N LEU A 338 -7.45 7.03 -10.48
CA LEU A 338 -8.88 7.05 -10.15
C LEU A 338 -9.73 6.51 -11.30
N MET A 339 -10.64 5.61 -10.97
CA MET A 339 -11.65 5.14 -11.90
C MET A 339 -12.89 4.61 -11.17
N PRO A 340 -14.08 4.65 -11.79
CA PRO A 340 -15.26 3.98 -11.24
C PRO A 340 -15.02 2.47 -11.03
N ASN A 341 -15.61 1.89 -9.99
CA ASN A 341 -15.50 0.46 -9.70
C ASN A 341 -15.95 -0.41 -10.88
N ALA A 342 -17.00 0.01 -11.61
CA ALA A 342 -17.48 -0.68 -12.80
C ALA A 342 -16.42 -0.70 -13.91
N THR A 343 -15.79 0.44 -14.18
CA THR A 343 -14.71 0.56 -15.18
C THR A 343 -13.52 -0.32 -14.81
N TRP A 344 -13.15 -0.37 -13.52
CA TRP A 344 -12.09 -1.26 -13.06
C TRP A 344 -12.42 -2.73 -13.36
N LEU A 345 -13.64 -3.18 -13.06
CA LEU A 345 -14.09 -4.54 -13.35
C LEU A 345 -14.13 -4.85 -14.85
N GLU A 346 -14.56 -3.89 -15.67
CA GLU A 346 -14.56 -4.04 -17.12
C GLU A 346 -13.14 -4.23 -17.68
N ARG A 347 -12.21 -3.41 -17.25
CA ARG A 347 -10.78 -3.52 -17.64
C ARG A 347 -10.16 -4.83 -17.15
N LEU A 348 -10.47 -5.22 -15.90
CA LEU A 348 -10.01 -6.50 -15.35
C LEU A 348 -10.49 -7.68 -16.21
N ARG A 349 -11.77 -7.71 -16.56
CA ARG A 349 -12.34 -8.73 -17.46
C ARG A 349 -11.69 -8.71 -18.84
N ALA A 350 -11.43 -7.52 -19.38
CA ALA A 350 -10.79 -7.36 -20.68
C ALA A 350 -9.34 -7.88 -20.66
N ALA A 351 -8.55 -7.53 -19.64
CA ALA A 351 -7.18 -7.98 -19.47
C ALA A 351 -7.07 -9.51 -19.34
N LEU A 352 -8.10 -10.14 -18.79
CA LEU A 352 -8.15 -11.60 -18.56
C LEU A 352 -8.93 -12.38 -19.64
N LYS A 353 -9.39 -11.76 -20.71
CA LYS A 353 -10.09 -12.46 -21.80
C LYS A 353 -9.16 -13.23 -22.74
N GLY A 354 -7.87 -12.86 -22.82
CA GLY A 354 -6.85 -13.40 -23.74
C GLY A 354 -6.33 -14.79 -23.40
#